data_2568281332b5f7fcaf5bcf6b47a1afcd
#
_entry.id   2568281332b5f7fcaf5bcf6b47a1afcd
#
_cell.length_a   1.000
_cell.length_b   1.000
_cell.length_c   1.000
_cell.angle_alpha   90.00
_cell.angle_beta   90.00
_cell.angle_gamma   90.00
#
_symmetry.space_group_name_H-M   'P 1'
#
loop_
_entity.id
_entity.type
_entity.pdbx_description
1 polymer ?
#
loop_
_entity_poly.entity_id
_entity_poly.type
_entity_poly.pdbx_seq_one_letter_code
_entity_poly.pdbx_strand_id
1 'polypeptide(L)'
;MAKSYSEFKSMYLGKSVDVDGYPVYNIYQCWDVVMGKYAPYVGGKVIHCGKTGYVIDIATERKTNGILDFCVDVGLEATLQQGDICVWKKCPACPYSHIAIYDHDEGQNAVYFLGQNQPYNYVNVQKIDVSGIIGVFRPKIFVNQKPTPVVKKCDQLLTVGSKVQSYGFYVQKLRVKNGQWQMYNDWVGGWIPTAHVHEVDARDGKKDNILHIGSGVAFDGTLTVSAINVKKNQAYLKELGYWVYSRCLNEVKEGR
;
A
#
# COMPACT_ATOMS: atom_id res chain seq x y z
N MET A 1 -19.60 6.45 -15.64
CA MET A 1 -18.47 5.69 -15.07
C MET A 1 -18.66 5.58 -13.56
N ALA A 2 -18.33 4.45 -12.95
CA ALA A 2 -18.40 4.33 -11.49
C ALA A 2 -17.30 5.20 -10.86
N LYS A 3 -17.67 6.02 -9.88
CA LYS A 3 -16.73 6.86 -9.14
C LYS A 3 -15.77 5.99 -8.34
N SER A 4 -14.48 6.31 -8.35
CA SER A 4 -13.45 5.59 -7.61
C SER A 4 -12.54 6.54 -6.84
N TYR A 5 -11.94 6.06 -5.75
CA TYR A 5 -10.95 6.83 -5.01
C TYR A 5 -9.74 7.19 -5.88
N SER A 6 -9.26 6.25 -6.71
CA SER A 6 -8.11 6.49 -7.60
C SER A 6 -8.35 7.61 -8.60
N GLU A 7 -9.58 7.73 -9.11
CA GLU A 7 -9.96 8.83 -9.99
C GLU A 7 -9.93 10.15 -9.23
N PHE A 8 -10.53 10.22 -8.04
CA PHE A 8 -10.49 11.42 -7.20
C PHE A 8 -9.05 11.84 -6.89
N LYS A 9 -8.21 10.91 -6.46
CA LYS A 9 -6.79 11.15 -6.20
C LYS A 9 -6.08 11.75 -7.42
N SER A 10 -6.31 11.21 -8.61
CA SER A 10 -5.72 11.70 -9.86
C SER A 10 -6.17 13.12 -10.22
N MET A 11 -7.40 13.49 -9.85
CA MET A 11 -7.93 14.83 -10.09
C MET A 11 -7.26 15.92 -9.26
N TYR A 12 -6.85 15.60 -8.02
CA TYR A 12 -6.45 16.60 -7.03
C TYR A 12 -4.99 16.49 -6.57
N LEU A 13 -4.33 15.34 -6.68
CA LEU A 13 -2.93 15.17 -6.25
C LEU A 13 -2.02 16.26 -6.85
N GLY A 14 -1.25 16.92 -5.98
CA GLY A 14 -0.35 18.02 -6.35
C GLY A 14 -1.02 19.37 -6.51
N LYS A 15 -2.35 19.49 -6.37
CA LYS A 15 -3.07 20.76 -6.49
C LYS A 15 -3.36 21.36 -5.12
N SER A 16 -3.31 22.69 -5.01
CA SER A 16 -3.85 23.42 -3.87
C SER A 16 -5.36 23.61 -4.06
N VAL A 17 -6.15 23.24 -3.07
CA VAL A 17 -7.59 23.28 -3.09
C VAL A 17 -8.08 24.26 -2.02
N ASP A 18 -8.86 25.24 -2.45
CA ASP A 18 -9.60 26.18 -1.60
C ASP A 18 -11.07 26.15 -2.07
N VAL A 19 -12.00 25.98 -1.16
CA VAL A 19 -13.44 25.88 -1.46
C VAL A 19 -14.21 27.04 -0.86
N ASP A 20 -13.81 27.50 0.33
CA ASP A 20 -14.56 28.49 1.09
C ASP A 20 -13.89 29.86 1.18
N GLY A 21 -12.65 29.99 0.70
CA GLY A 21 -11.89 31.23 0.75
C GLY A 21 -11.57 31.68 2.19
N TYR A 22 -11.58 30.77 3.16
CA TYR A 22 -11.43 31.09 4.57
C TYR A 22 -9.98 31.49 4.90
N PRO A 23 -9.69 32.78 5.17
CA PRO A 23 -8.32 33.30 5.20
C PRO A 23 -7.58 33.08 6.52
N VAL A 24 -8.23 32.51 7.54
CA VAL A 24 -7.66 32.37 8.88
C VAL A 24 -6.74 31.14 8.94
N TYR A 25 -5.49 31.37 9.32
CA TYR A 25 -4.38 30.41 9.42
C TYR A 25 -3.83 29.91 8.08
N ASN A 26 -4.64 29.42 7.17
CA ASN A 26 -4.26 28.94 5.85
C ASN A 26 -5.52 28.79 4.98
N ILE A 27 -5.51 29.34 3.79
CA ILE A 27 -6.60 29.21 2.83
C ILE A 27 -6.73 27.79 2.26
N TYR A 28 -5.68 26.97 2.38
CA TYR A 28 -5.65 25.59 1.88
C TYR A 28 -5.75 24.62 3.05
N GLN A 29 -6.96 24.31 3.50
CA GLN A 29 -7.19 23.48 4.67
C GLN A 29 -7.46 22.01 4.33
N CYS A 30 -7.27 21.13 5.31
CA CYS A 30 -7.61 19.71 5.17
C CYS A 30 -9.11 19.50 4.88
N TRP A 31 -9.96 20.38 5.41
CA TRP A 31 -11.39 20.38 5.19
C TRP A 31 -11.77 20.58 3.72
N ASP A 32 -11.08 21.47 2.98
CA ASP A 32 -11.37 21.79 1.58
C ASP A 32 -11.35 20.56 0.69
N VAL A 33 -10.32 19.71 0.87
CA VAL A 33 -10.17 18.50 0.06
C VAL A 33 -11.22 17.47 0.45
N VAL A 34 -11.40 17.22 1.75
CA VAL A 34 -12.21 16.09 2.21
C VAL A 34 -13.69 16.44 2.22
N MET A 35 -14.08 17.52 2.88
CA MET A 35 -15.51 17.90 2.95
C MET A 35 -15.94 18.74 1.77
N GLY A 36 -15.05 19.62 1.28
CA GLY A 36 -15.37 20.52 0.16
C GLY A 36 -15.37 19.81 -1.20
N LYS A 37 -14.52 18.80 -1.43
CA LYS A 37 -14.40 18.12 -2.73
C LYS A 37 -14.75 16.63 -2.68
N TYR A 38 -14.19 15.86 -1.74
CA TYR A 38 -14.40 14.42 -1.72
C TYR A 38 -15.80 14.02 -1.29
N ALA A 39 -16.36 14.64 -0.26
CA ALA A 39 -17.73 14.34 0.16
C ALA A 39 -18.76 14.50 -0.98
N PRO A 40 -18.80 15.62 -1.75
CA PRO A 40 -19.66 15.73 -2.93
C PRO A 40 -19.30 14.70 -4.03
N TYR A 41 -18.01 14.43 -4.22
CA TYR A 41 -17.59 13.43 -5.21
C TYR A 41 -18.16 12.04 -4.91
N VAL A 42 -18.19 11.61 -3.65
CA VAL A 42 -18.75 10.31 -3.27
C VAL A 42 -20.26 10.29 -3.10
N GLY A 43 -20.95 11.36 -3.50
CA GLY A 43 -22.42 11.44 -3.50
C GLY A 43 -23.01 12.03 -2.22
N GLY A 44 -22.15 12.57 -1.35
CA GLY A 44 -22.58 13.30 -0.17
C GLY A 44 -22.79 14.80 -0.43
N LYS A 45 -22.93 15.53 0.66
CA LYS A 45 -22.99 16.99 0.68
C LYS A 45 -21.78 17.55 1.44
N VAL A 46 -21.47 18.81 1.24
CA VAL A 46 -20.50 19.53 2.05
C VAL A 46 -20.98 19.58 3.49
N ILE A 47 -20.12 19.21 4.44
CA ILE A 47 -20.38 19.27 5.86
C ILE A 47 -19.44 20.31 6.47
N HIS A 48 -20.02 21.33 7.07
CA HIS A 48 -19.25 22.36 7.76
C HIS A 48 -18.84 21.91 9.15
N CYS A 49 -17.76 22.49 9.66
CA CYS A 49 -17.39 22.34 11.06
C CYS A 49 -18.50 22.92 11.95
N GLY A 50 -18.76 22.24 13.06
CA GLY A 50 -19.84 22.61 13.96
C GLY A 50 -19.38 23.50 15.10
N LYS A 51 -19.65 23.08 16.33
CA LYS A 51 -19.50 23.86 17.57
C LYS A 51 -18.08 24.40 17.81
N THR A 52 -17.05 23.63 17.48
CA THR A 52 -15.65 24.04 17.75
C THR A 52 -15.04 24.82 16.61
N GLY A 53 -15.63 24.78 15.43
CA GLY A 53 -15.06 25.36 14.19
C GLY A 53 -13.89 24.55 13.61
N TYR A 54 -13.58 23.37 14.19
CA TYR A 54 -12.52 22.47 13.72
C TYR A 54 -13.10 21.19 13.14
N VAL A 55 -12.33 20.52 12.29
CA VAL A 55 -12.75 19.27 11.62
C VAL A 55 -13.04 18.11 12.58
N ILE A 56 -12.66 18.21 13.84
CA ILE A 56 -13.05 17.26 14.89
C ILE A 56 -14.57 17.13 15.00
N ASP A 57 -15.33 18.21 14.72
CA ASP A 57 -16.79 18.24 14.78
C ASP A 57 -17.42 17.25 13.78
N ILE A 58 -16.73 16.96 12.67
CA ILE A 58 -17.21 15.96 11.69
C ILE A 58 -17.38 14.59 12.36
N ALA A 59 -16.51 14.24 13.31
CA ALA A 59 -16.63 12.99 14.06
C ALA A 59 -17.48 13.12 15.33
N THR A 60 -17.34 14.18 16.09
CA THR A 60 -18.04 14.32 17.37
C THR A 60 -19.54 14.61 17.21
N GLU A 61 -19.93 15.28 16.14
CA GLU A 61 -21.32 15.60 15.79
C GLU A 61 -21.92 14.68 14.70
N ARG A 62 -21.28 13.53 14.41
CA ARG A 62 -21.65 12.65 13.30
C ARG A 62 -23.10 12.19 13.27
N LYS A 63 -23.79 12.18 14.41
CA LYS A 63 -25.20 11.80 14.50
C LYS A 63 -26.16 12.87 13.94
N THR A 64 -25.70 14.11 13.85
CA THR A 64 -26.53 15.26 13.50
C THR A 64 -26.02 16.07 12.31
N ASN A 65 -24.73 15.96 11.94
CA ASN A 65 -24.13 16.77 10.88
C ASN A 65 -24.40 16.24 9.46
N GLY A 66 -24.96 15.02 9.34
CA GLY A 66 -25.32 14.41 8.04
C GLY A 66 -24.22 13.61 7.36
N ILE A 67 -23.06 13.35 8.01
CA ILE A 67 -22.04 12.48 7.41
C ILE A 67 -22.56 11.05 7.24
N LEU A 68 -23.43 10.59 8.14
CA LEU A 68 -24.03 9.28 8.09
C LEU A 68 -25.11 9.14 6.98
N ASP A 69 -25.49 10.24 6.32
CA ASP A 69 -26.39 10.17 5.14
C ASP A 69 -25.70 9.46 3.98
N PHE A 70 -24.37 9.68 3.80
CA PHE A 70 -23.60 9.14 2.67
C PHE A 70 -22.39 8.28 3.07
N CYS A 71 -22.08 8.18 4.35
CA CYS A 71 -21.06 7.28 4.89
C CYS A 71 -21.65 6.30 5.91
N VAL A 72 -20.89 5.24 6.20
CA VAL A 72 -21.07 4.35 7.34
C VAL A 72 -19.97 4.65 8.35
N ASP A 73 -20.30 4.83 9.62
CA ASP A 73 -19.31 4.82 10.71
C ASP A 73 -18.85 3.37 10.91
N VAL A 74 -17.64 3.05 10.50
CA VAL A 74 -17.12 1.68 10.57
C VAL A 74 -16.42 1.38 11.90
N GLY A 75 -16.30 2.38 12.77
CA GLY A 75 -15.62 2.24 14.08
C GLY A 75 -14.09 2.24 13.96
N LEU A 76 -13.44 2.34 15.11
CA LEU A 76 -11.97 2.48 15.18
C LEU A 76 -11.22 1.16 15.02
N GLU A 77 -11.90 0.03 15.26
CA GLU A 77 -11.33 -1.31 15.15
C GLU A 77 -11.44 -1.89 13.74
N ALA A 78 -12.10 -1.17 12.83
CA ALA A 78 -12.26 -1.66 11.46
C ALA A 78 -10.95 -1.56 10.67
N THR A 79 -10.70 -2.55 9.83
CA THR A 79 -9.64 -2.44 8.82
C THR A 79 -9.95 -1.30 7.87
N LEU A 80 -9.03 -0.34 7.78
CA LEU A 80 -9.13 0.79 6.87
C LEU A 80 -9.19 0.30 5.41
N GLN A 81 -10.03 0.94 4.62
CA GLN A 81 -10.14 0.69 3.18
C GLN A 81 -9.89 1.98 2.42
N GLN A 82 -9.27 1.85 1.26
CA GLN A 82 -8.98 2.99 0.39
C GLN A 82 -10.24 3.83 0.13
N GLY A 83 -10.14 5.12 0.45
CA GLY A 83 -11.26 6.04 0.37
C GLY A 83 -12.00 6.27 1.70
N ASP A 84 -11.63 5.60 2.79
CA ASP A 84 -12.17 5.91 4.12
C ASP A 84 -11.77 7.30 4.57
N ILE A 85 -12.72 8.06 5.10
CA ILE A 85 -12.49 9.37 5.69
C ILE A 85 -12.11 9.18 7.15
N CYS A 86 -10.93 9.64 7.54
CA CYS A 86 -10.43 9.56 8.91
C CYS A 86 -10.34 10.94 9.54
N VAL A 87 -10.76 11.05 10.79
CA VAL A 87 -10.76 12.30 11.56
C VAL A 87 -9.93 12.14 12.82
N TRP A 88 -8.95 13.04 13.01
CA TRP A 88 -8.09 13.09 14.20
C TRP A 88 -8.55 14.15 15.18
N LYS A 89 -8.48 13.83 16.45
CA LYS A 89 -8.42 14.82 17.52
C LYS A 89 -7.03 15.45 17.57
N LYS A 90 -6.89 16.52 18.35
CA LYS A 90 -5.57 17.07 18.69
C LYS A 90 -4.66 15.99 19.26
N CYS A 91 -3.50 15.81 18.63
CA CYS A 91 -2.46 14.86 19.00
C CYS A 91 -1.10 15.35 18.50
N PRO A 92 0.04 14.72 18.85
CA PRO A 92 1.35 15.13 18.38
C PRO A 92 1.46 15.20 16.86
N ALA A 93 0.83 14.27 16.14
CA ALA A 93 0.80 14.28 14.67
C ALA A 93 -0.13 15.36 14.10
N CYS A 94 -1.15 15.78 14.84
CA CYS A 94 -2.18 16.73 14.41
C CYS A 94 -2.40 17.79 15.51
N PRO A 95 -1.63 18.91 15.52
CA PRO A 95 -1.61 19.87 16.64
C PRO A 95 -2.94 20.53 16.99
N TYR A 96 -3.87 20.56 16.03
CA TYR A 96 -5.23 21.09 16.25
C TYR A 96 -6.29 19.99 16.15
N SER A 97 -6.58 19.57 14.94
CA SER A 97 -7.33 18.39 14.53
C SER A 97 -7.04 18.22 13.04
N HIS A 98 -7.35 17.06 12.47
CA HIS A 98 -7.11 16.81 11.06
C HIS A 98 -8.18 15.90 10.47
N ILE A 99 -8.35 16.00 9.15
CA ILE A 99 -9.20 15.11 8.37
C ILE A 99 -8.47 14.74 7.07
N ALA A 100 -8.44 13.46 6.75
CA ALA A 100 -7.80 12.98 5.54
C ALA A 100 -8.48 11.68 5.05
N ILE A 101 -8.13 11.24 3.85
CA ILE A 101 -8.69 10.06 3.21
C ILE A 101 -7.63 8.96 3.23
N TYR A 102 -7.96 7.78 3.76
CA TYR A 102 -7.02 6.65 3.76
C TYR A 102 -6.64 6.25 2.34
N ASP A 103 -5.33 6.15 2.09
CA ASP A 103 -4.76 5.77 0.80
C ASP A 103 -4.26 4.32 0.79
N HIS A 104 -3.28 3.99 1.62
CA HIS A 104 -2.71 2.65 1.75
C HIS A 104 -1.90 2.51 3.05
N ASP A 105 -1.48 1.30 3.36
CA ASP A 105 -0.46 1.02 4.35
C ASP A 105 0.72 0.27 3.73
N GLU A 106 1.90 0.44 4.32
CA GLU A 106 3.13 -0.27 3.97
C GLU A 106 3.56 -1.24 5.09
N GLY A 107 2.65 -1.54 6.01
CA GLY A 107 2.95 -2.33 7.21
C GLY A 107 3.72 -1.55 8.28
N GLN A 108 3.99 -2.18 9.43
CA GLN A 108 4.76 -1.61 10.55
C GLN A 108 4.31 -0.20 10.99
N ASN A 109 3.01 0.07 11.01
CA ASN A 109 2.43 1.38 11.35
C ASN A 109 2.75 2.51 10.34
N ALA A 110 3.14 2.18 9.13
CA ALA A 110 3.31 3.13 8.04
C ALA A 110 1.99 3.29 7.27
N VAL A 111 1.08 4.10 7.80
CA VAL A 111 -0.24 4.35 7.23
C VAL A 111 -0.25 5.69 6.52
N TYR A 112 -0.71 5.70 5.27
CA TYR A 112 -0.67 6.84 4.38
C TYR A 112 -2.07 7.36 4.07
N PHE A 113 -2.18 8.69 4.02
CA PHE A 113 -3.45 9.38 3.81
C PHE A 113 -3.32 10.47 2.75
N LEU A 114 -4.33 10.61 1.93
CA LEU A 114 -4.48 11.73 1.00
C LEU A 114 -5.13 12.90 1.73
N GLY A 115 -4.46 14.03 1.76
CA GLY A 115 -4.95 15.24 2.42
C GLY A 115 -4.19 16.48 2.00
N GLN A 116 -4.47 17.59 2.68
CA GLN A 116 -3.84 18.90 2.47
C GLN A 116 -3.60 19.55 3.82
N ASN A 117 -2.67 20.52 3.86
CA ASN A 117 -2.31 21.26 5.06
C ASN A 117 -1.68 20.39 6.18
N GLN A 118 -0.93 19.35 5.76
CA GLN A 118 -0.09 18.57 6.66
C GLN A 118 0.97 17.78 5.86
N PRO A 119 2.22 18.25 5.79
CA PRO A 119 2.69 19.59 6.14
C PRO A 119 2.52 20.61 5.01
N TYR A 120 2.05 20.19 3.82
CA TYR A 120 2.05 20.99 2.61
C TYR A 120 0.68 21.60 2.29
N ASN A 121 0.70 22.78 1.68
CA ASN A 121 -0.50 23.50 1.25
C ASN A 121 -1.09 22.99 -0.09
N TYR A 122 -0.78 21.77 -0.47
CA TYR A 122 -1.32 21.08 -1.63
C TYR A 122 -1.69 19.65 -1.28
N VAL A 123 -2.57 19.07 -2.05
CA VAL A 123 -3.02 17.69 -1.87
C VAL A 123 -1.85 16.73 -2.11
N ASN A 124 -1.53 15.97 -1.11
CA ASN A 124 -0.44 15.01 -1.13
C ASN A 124 -0.83 13.73 -0.39
N VAL A 125 -0.06 12.67 -0.59
CA VAL A 125 -0.16 11.43 0.18
C VAL A 125 1.01 11.39 1.16
N GLN A 126 0.70 11.24 2.44
CA GLN A 126 1.71 11.27 3.48
C GLN A 126 1.38 10.33 4.63
N LYS A 127 2.42 9.94 5.34
CA LYS A 127 2.31 9.14 6.55
C LYS A 127 1.78 9.99 7.69
N ILE A 128 0.70 9.53 8.34
CA ILE A 128 0.16 10.15 9.56
C ILE A 128 -0.04 9.06 10.60
N ASP A 129 0.36 9.34 11.85
CA ASP A 129 0.13 8.44 12.97
C ASP A 129 -1.38 8.27 13.22
N VAL A 130 -1.82 7.03 13.36
CA VAL A 130 -3.24 6.68 13.51
C VAL A 130 -3.77 6.81 14.94
N SER A 131 -2.91 6.94 15.94
CA SER A 131 -3.28 6.94 17.37
C SER A 131 -4.25 8.06 17.77
N GLY A 132 -4.31 9.12 16.97
CA GLY A 132 -5.23 10.25 17.20
C GLY A 132 -6.58 10.14 16.49
N ILE A 133 -6.84 9.10 15.72
CA ILE A 133 -8.10 8.93 15.00
C ILE A 133 -9.23 8.71 15.99
N ILE A 134 -10.35 9.43 15.79
CA ILE A 134 -11.57 9.34 16.61
C ILE A 134 -12.83 9.04 15.80
N GLY A 135 -12.71 8.98 14.49
CA GLY A 135 -13.81 8.60 13.58
C GLY A 135 -13.28 8.10 12.26
N VAL A 136 -13.89 7.02 11.75
CA VAL A 136 -13.61 6.42 10.45
C VAL A 136 -14.93 6.25 9.72
N PHE A 137 -15.07 6.93 8.57
CA PHE A 137 -16.30 6.99 7.80
C PHE A 137 -16.07 6.46 6.39
N ARG A 138 -16.71 5.33 6.07
CA ARG A 138 -16.65 4.72 4.74
C ARG A 138 -17.78 5.23 3.86
N PRO A 139 -17.49 5.85 2.70
CA PRO A 139 -18.54 6.22 1.75
C PRO A 139 -19.40 5.02 1.34
N LYS A 140 -20.73 5.17 1.41
CA LYS A 140 -21.68 4.08 1.11
C LYS A 140 -21.52 3.53 -0.30
N ILE A 141 -21.08 4.37 -1.25
CA ILE A 141 -20.81 3.93 -2.62
C ILE A 141 -19.69 2.88 -2.69
N PHE A 142 -18.83 2.76 -1.65
CA PHE A 142 -17.76 1.78 -1.57
C PHE A 142 -18.10 0.56 -0.69
N VAL A 143 -19.15 0.64 0.14
CA VAL A 143 -19.51 -0.46 1.07
C VAL A 143 -19.88 -1.75 0.34
N ASN A 144 -20.53 -1.66 -0.83
CA ASN A 144 -20.95 -2.81 -1.63
C ASN A 144 -20.06 -3.04 -2.87
N GLN A 145 -19.05 -2.22 -3.06
CA GLN A 145 -18.04 -2.56 -4.05
C GLN A 145 -17.25 -3.73 -3.44
N LYS A 146 -17.37 -4.94 -4.05
CA LYS A 146 -16.31 -5.93 -3.88
C LYS A 146 -15.01 -5.15 -4.01
N PRO A 147 -14.05 -5.32 -3.06
CA PRO A 147 -12.77 -4.65 -3.19
C PRO A 147 -12.36 -4.87 -4.63
N THR A 148 -12.29 -3.80 -5.41
CA THR A 148 -11.78 -3.87 -6.77
C THR A 148 -10.50 -4.62 -6.60
N PRO A 149 -10.26 -5.75 -7.29
CA PRO A 149 -9.00 -6.42 -7.16
C PRO A 149 -8.00 -5.29 -7.38
N VAL A 150 -7.24 -4.96 -6.34
CA VAL A 150 -6.14 -4.02 -6.48
C VAL A 150 -5.36 -4.64 -7.61
N VAL A 151 -5.44 -4.04 -8.80
CA VAL A 151 -4.53 -4.40 -9.88
C VAL A 151 -3.21 -4.09 -9.25
N LYS A 152 -2.58 -5.15 -8.70
CA LYS A 152 -1.31 -5.03 -8.03
C LYS A 152 -0.40 -4.42 -9.07
N LYS A 153 -0.18 -3.11 -8.95
CA LYS A 153 0.89 -2.48 -9.69
C LYS A 153 2.11 -3.23 -9.24
N CYS A 154 2.96 -3.61 -10.18
CA CYS A 154 4.29 -4.12 -9.85
C CYS A 154 5.07 -2.97 -9.22
N ASP A 155 4.77 -2.68 -7.94
CA ASP A 155 5.39 -1.59 -7.19
C ASP A 155 6.64 -2.04 -6.43
N GLN A 156 6.98 -3.33 -6.60
CA GLN A 156 8.11 -3.99 -5.95
C GLN A 156 7.94 -4.14 -4.41
N LEU A 157 6.76 -3.88 -3.87
CA LEU A 157 6.41 -4.15 -2.48
C LEU A 157 5.76 -5.53 -2.37
N LEU A 158 6.53 -6.52 -1.97
CA LEU A 158 6.06 -7.90 -1.89
C LEU A 158 5.02 -8.07 -0.79
N THR A 159 3.88 -8.63 -1.16
CA THR A 159 2.81 -9.03 -0.24
C THR A 159 2.45 -10.50 -0.45
N VAL A 160 1.73 -11.12 0.50
CA VAL A 160 1.19 -12.47 0.29
C VAL A 160 0.28 -12.45 -0.94
N GLY A 161 0.55 -13.37 -1.87
CA GLY A 161 -0.10 -13.46 -3.17
C GLY A 161 0.59 -12.65 -4.29
N SER A 162 1.66 -11.87 -4.03
CA SER A 162 2.48 -11.27 -5.09
C SER A 162 3.02 -12.35 -6.01
N LYS A 163 2.96 -12.08 -7.31
CA LYS A 163 3.65 -12.88 -8.33
C LYS A 163 5.02 -12.28 -8.56
N VAL A 164 6.04 -13.12 -8.51
CA VAL A 164 7.43 -12.70 -8.58
C VAL A 164 8.24 -13.56 -9.55
N GLN A 165 9.27 -12.96 -10.11
CA GLN A 165 10.38 -13.65 -10.79
C GLN A 165 11.67 -13.27 -10.08
N SER A 166 12.69 -14.13 -10.15
CA SER A 166 13.98 -13.73 -9.62
C SER A 166 14.73 -12.83 -10.61
N TYR A 167 15.53 -11.92 -10.06
CA TYR A 167 16.66 -11.40 -10.80
C TYR A 167 17.68 -12.54 -11.02
N GLY A 168 18.50 -12.43 -12.04
CA GLY A 168 19.63 -13.35 -12.25
C GLY A 168 20.65 -13.26 -11.10
N PHE A 169 21.17 -14.39 -10.66
CA PHE A 169 22.22 -14.48 -9.64
C PHE A 169 23.21 -15.59 -9.98
N TYR A 170 24.36 -15.59 -9.33
CA TYR A 170 25.43 -16.54 -9.67
C TYR A 170 25.53 -17.70 -8.66
N VAL A 171 25.84 -18.90 -9.17
CA VAL A 171 26.15 -20.06 -8.35
C VAL A 171 27.49 -19.83 -7.64
N GLN A 172 27.45 -19.73 -6.29
CA GLN A 172 28.66 -19.54 -5.48
C GLN A 172 29.26 -20.85 -5.01
N LYS A 173 28.40 -21.85 -4.67
CA LYS A 173 28.83 -23.18 -4.23
C LYS A 173 27.83 -24.21 -4.74
N LEU A 174 28.31 -25.45 -4.91
CA LEU A 174 27.50 -26.62 -5.25
C LEU A 174 27.72 -27.73 -4.22
N ARG A 175 26.69 -28.49 -3.93
CA ARG A 175 26.77 -29.72 -3.12
C ARG A 175 25.66 -30.68 -3.51
N VAL A 176 25.86 -31.94 -3.14
CA VAL A 176 24.79 -32.94 -3.08
C VAL A 176 24.38 -33.12 -1.61
N LYS A 177 23.09 -33.03 -1.32
CA LYS A 177 22.52 -33.31 0.00
C LYS A 177 21.27 -34.16 -0.18
N ASN A 178 21.18 -35.29 0.49
CA ASN A 178 20.08 -36.27 0.39
C ASN A 178 19.77 -36.66 -1.09
N GLY A 179 20.82 -36.88 -1.89
CA GLY A 179 20.68 -37.25 -3.31
C GLY A 179 20.25 -36.13 -4.24
N GLN A 180 20.10 -34.92 -3.74
CA GLN A 180 19.72 -33.76 -4.56
C GLN A 180 20.85 -32.74 -4.69
N TRP A 181 21.07 -32.25 -5.89
CA TRP A 181 21.97 -31.14 -6.14
C TRP A 181 21.38 -29.86 -5.56
N GLN A 182 22.20 -29.12 -4.83
CA GLN A 182 21.88 -27.81 -4.29
C GLN A 182 22.98 -26.82 -4.66
N MET A 183 22.55 -25.61 -4.98
CA MET A 183 23.43 -24.46 -5.15
C MET A 183 23.30 -23.52 -3.94
N TYR A 184 24.35 -22.76 -3.67
CA TYR A 184 24.36 -21.71 -2.65
C TYR A 184 24.55 -20.35 -3.28
N ASN A 185 23.79 -19.39 -2.81
CA ASN A 185 24.01 -17.98 -3.08
C ASN A 185 23.57 -17.15 -1.85
N ASP A 186 24.45 -16.27 -1.37
CA ASP A 186 24.21 -15.41 -0.19
C ASP A 186 23.21 -14.29 -0.46
N TRP A 187 23.14 -13.81 -1.70
CA TRP A 187 22.17 -12.79 -2.11
C TRP A 187 20.74 -13.31 -2.11
N VAL A 188 20.55 -14.60 -2.41
CA VAL A 188 19.25 -15.28 -2.34
C VAL A 188 18.91 -15.72 -0.91
N GLY A 189 19.92 -15.98 -0.09
CA GLY A 189 19.76 -16.31 1.32
C GLY A 189 20.10 -17.74 1.71
N GLY A 190 20.74 -18.51 0.86
CA GLY A 190 21.20 -19.84 1.25
C GLY A 190 21.25 -20.91 0.17
N TRP A 191 21.04 -22.17 0.60
CA TRP A 191 21.05 -23.34 -0.26
C TRP A 191 19.69 -23.57 -0.91
N ILE A 192 19.68 -23.74 -2.23
CA ILE A 192 18.48 -23.95 -3.05
C ILE A 192 18.68 -25.19 -3.93
N PRO A 193 17.67 -26.06 -4.08
CA PRO A 193 17.73 -27.16 -5.03
C PRO A 193 17.90 -26.64 -6.48
N THR A 194 18.80 -27.26 -7.21
CA THR A 194 19.04 -26.87 -8.61
C THR A 194 17.88 -27.18 -9.55
N ALA A 195 16.97 -28.06 -9.15
CA ALA A 195 15.76 -28.40 -9.89
C ALA A 195 14.77 -27.22 -10.08
N HIS A 196 14.98 -26.10 -9.38
CA HIS A 196 14.10 -24.93 -9.46
C HIS A 196 14.75 -23.71 -10.11
N VAL A 197 15.87 -23.91 -10.76
CA VAL A 197 16.60 -22.84 -11.45
C VAL A 197 17.03 -23.28 -12.84
N HIS A 198 17.08 -22.34 -13.75
CA HIS A 198 17.66 -22.51 -15.07
C HIS A 198 18.84 -21.57 -15.27
N GLU A 199 19.74 -21.96 -16.15
CA GLU A 199 20.91 -21.19 -16.50
C GLU A 199 20.53 -20.06 -17.45
N VAL A 200 20.88 -18.84 -17.08
CA VAL A 200 20.66 -17.63 -17.91
C VAL A 200 21.95 -17.10 -18.52
N ASP A 201 23.09 -17.38 -17.87
CA ASP A 201 24.42 -17.01 -18.34
C ASP A 201 25.40 -18.17 -18.07
N ALA A 202 25.73 -18.88 -19.13
CA ALA A 202 26.64 -20.01 -19.10
C ALA A 202 28.09 -19.53 -19.14
N ARG A 203 28.79 -19.59 -18.00
CA ARG A 203 30.20 -19.20 -17.93
C ARG A 203 31.14 -20.08 -18.70
N ASP A 204 30.76 -21.30 -19.00
CA ASP A 204 31.52 -22.23 -19.87
C ASP A 204 31.12 -22.09 -21.34
N GLY A 205 30.23 -21.17 -21.67
CA GLY A 205 29.72 -20.93 -23.05
C GLY A 205 28.70 -21.95 -23.51
N LYS A 206 28.25 -22.89 -22.65
CA LYS A 206 27.26 -23.92 -22.99
C LYS A 206 25.99 -23.74 -22.15
N LYS A 207 24.89 -23.38 -22.77
CA LYS A 207 23.57 -23.36 -22.14
C LYS A 207 22.95 -24.76 -22.09
N ASP A 208 23.49 -25.64 -21.28
CA ASP A 208 23.06 -27.03 -21.18
C ASP A 208 22.34 -27.36 -19.82
N ASN A 209 22.14 -26.35 -18.98
CA ASN A 209 21.62 -26.47 -17.61
C ASN A 209 22.49 -27.34 -16.68
N ILE A 210 23.75 -27.57 -17.03
CA ILE A 210 24.74 -28.15 -16.11
C ILE A 210 25.38 -27.01 -15.35
N LEU A 211 24.96 -26.83 -14.10
CA LEU A 211 25.38 -25.69 -13.29
C LEU A 211 26.82 -25.84 -12.81
N HIS A 212 27.62 -24.82 -13.03
CA HIS A 212 28.98 -24.66 -12.54
C HIS A 212 29.06 -23.52 -11.52
N ILE A 213 30.09 -23.52 -10.67
CA ILE A 213 30.36 -22.34 -9.82
C ILE A 213 30.63 -21.16 -10.74
N GLY A 214 29.82 -20.11 -10.58
CA GLY A 214 29.85 -18.92 -11.40
C GLY A 214 28.84 -18.89 -12.55
N SER A 215 28.08 -19.97 -12.82
CA SER A 215 26.94 -19.91 -13.75
C SER A 215 25.93 -18.86 -13.26
N GLY A 216 25.45 -18.05 -14.17
CA GLY A 216 24.32 -17.15 -13.95
C GLY A 216 23.02 -17.93 -14.07
N VAL A 217 22.17 -17.84 -13.05
CA VAL A 217 20.91 -18.59 -12.96
C VAL A 217 19.75 -17.70 -12.54
N ALA A 218 18.54 -18.12 -12.87
CA ALA A 218 17.30 -17.54 -12.37
C ALA A 218 16.35 -18.65 -11.91
N PHE A 219 15.37 -18.32 -11.05
CA PHE A 219 14.30 -19.25 -10.71
C PHE A 219 13.41 -19.54 -11.90
N ASP A 220 12.86 -20.74 -11.94
CA ASP A 220 11.95 -21.14 -13.00
C ASP A 220 10.61 -20.43 -12.89
N GLY A 221 10.22 -19.76 -13.95
CA GLY A 221 8.89 -19.21 -14.13
C GLY A 221 8.49 -18.10 -13.14
N THR A 222 7.19 -17.95 -12.98
CA THR A 222 6.59 -16.99 -12.07
C THR A 222 6.16 -17.69 -10.78
N LEU A 223 6.62 -17.19 -9.67
CA LEU A 223 6.43 -17.76 -8.34
C LEU A 223 5.43 -16.94 -7.52
N THR A 224 4.85 -17.55 -6.51
CA THR A 224 3.84 -16.92 -5.64
C THR A 224 4.40 -16.73 -4.23
N VAL A 225 4.37 -15.52 -3.73
CA VAL A 225 4.67 -15.23 -2.32
C VAL A 225 3.53 -15.74 -1.46
N SER A 226 3.79 -16.69 -0.56
CA SER A 226 2.78 -17.25 0.34
C SER A 226 2.95 -16.86 1.81
N ALA A 227 4.14 -16.34 2.18
CA ALA A 227 4.38 -15.74 3.48
C ALA A 227 5.53 -14.72 3.41
N ILE A 228 5.56 -13.76 4.34
CA ILE A 228 6.61 -12.73 4.44
C ILE A 228 7.17 -12.72 5.85
N ASN A 229 8.48 -12.68 5.97
CA ASN A 229 9.19 -12.42 7.21
C ASN A 229 9.87 -11.05 7.13
N VAL A 230 9.19 -10.03 7.63
CA VAL A 230 9.67 -8.64 7.58
C VAL A 230 10.99 -8.47 8.33
N LYS A 231 11.13 -9.09 9.52
CA LYS A 231 12.34 -8.97 10.34
C LYS A 231 13.60 -9.49 9.63
N LYS A 232 13.45 -10.53 8.81
CA LYS A 232 14.54 -11.13 8.05
C LYS A 232 14.62 -10.66 6.60
N ASN A 233 13.68 -9.82 6.18
CA ASN A 233 13.51 -9.38 4.79
C ASN A 233 13.44 -10.57 3.81
N GLN A 234 12.57 -11.55 4.11
CA GLN A 234 12.42 -12.79 3.37
C GLN A 234 10.98 -13.00 2.94
N ALA A 235 10.80 -13.61 1.77
CA ALA A 235 9.54 -14.13 1.26
C ALA A 235 9.60 -15.66 1.15
N TYR A 236 8.52 -16.34 1.55
CA TYR A 236 8.36 -17.77 1.29
C TYR A 236 7.68 -17.96 -0.04
N LEU A 237 8.34 -18.67 -0.95
CA LEU A 237 7.83 -18.93 -2.29
C LEU A 237 7.18 -20.30 -2.34
N LYS A 238 5.88 -20.30 -2.67
CA LYS A 238 5.02 -21.50 -2.60
C LYS A 238 5.55 -22.64 -3.47
N GLU A 239 5.94 -22.35 -4.68
CA GLU A 239 6.39 -23.33 -5.67
C GLU A 239 7.77 -23.90 -5.32
N LEU A 240 8.62 -23.11 -4.68
CA LEU A 240 9.94 -23.55 -4.24
C LEU A 240 9.92 -24.27 -2.89
N GLY A 241 8.96 -23.93 -2.01
CA GLY A 241 8.95 -24.42 -0.63
C GLY A 241 10.07 -23.85 0.26
N TYR A 242 10.61 -22.67 -0.08
CA TYR A 242 11.77 -22.07 0.59
C TYR A 242 11.57 -20.58 0.86
N TRP A 243 12.27 -20.11 1.93
CA TRP A 243 12.46 -18.71 2.20
C TRP A 243 13.64 -18.16 1.40
N VAL A 244 13.43 -17.07 0.68
CA VAL A 244 14.47 -16.34 -0.03
C VAL A 244 14.45 -14.88 0.38
N TYR A 245 15.57 -14.18 0.24
CA TYR A 245 15.56 -12.73 0.49
C TYR A 245 14.73 -11.99 -0.56
N SER A 246 13.91 -11.05 -0.13
CA SER A 246 13.03 -10.26 -1.01
C SER A 246 13.81 -9.49 -2.07
N ARG A 247 15.03 -9.10 -1.77
CA ARG A 247 15.93 -8.35 -2.69
C ARG A 247 16.24 -9.10 -3.98
N CYS A 248 16.13 -10.44 -3.99
CA CYS A 248 16.38 -11.23 -5.20
C CYS A 248 15.14 -11.40 -6.08
N LEU A 249 14.01 -10.83 -5.68
CA LEU A 249 12.73 -10.99 -6.33
C LEU A 249 12.29 -9.69 -7.02
N ASN A 250 11.69 -9.83 -8.17
CA ASN A 250 11.04 -8.78 -8.93
C ASN A 250 9.55 -9.11 -9.03
N GLU A 251 8.68 -8.22 -8.55
CA GLU A 251 7.24 -8.40 -8.69
C GLU A 251 6.84 -8.24 -10.15
N VAL A 252 6.05 -9.19 -10.64
CA VAL A 252 5.57 -9.20 -12.03
C VAL A 252 4.05 -9.17 -12.07
N LYS A 253 3.49 -8.61 -13.14
CA LYS A 253 2.04 -8.69 -13.38
C LYS A 253 1.68 -10.14 -13.66
N GLU A 254 0.53 -10.59 -13.15
CA GLU A 254 -0.05 -11.84 -13.62
C GLU A 254 -0.21 -11.75 -15.14
N GLY A 255 0.43 -12.68 -15.85
CA GLY A 255 0.25 -12.80 -17.28
C GLY A 255 -1.24 -13.03 -17.60
N ARG A 256 -1.73 -12.33 -18.61
CA ARG A 256 -3.02 -12.60 -19.21
C ARG A 256 -3.02 -13.97 -19.86
#